data_7d2a05517459f3fb7e14ed4be090ac2a
#
_entry.id   7d2a05517459f3fb7e14ed4be090ac2a
#
_cell.length_a   1.000
_cell.length_b   1.000
_cell.length_c   1.000
_cell.angle_alpha   90.00
_cell.angle_beta   90.00
_cell.angle_gamma   90.00
#
_symmetry.space_group_name_H-M   'P 1'
#
loop_
_entity.id
_entity.type
_entity.pdbx_description
1 polymer ?
#
loop_
_entity_poly.entity_id
_entity_poly.type
_entity_poly.pdbx_seq_one_letter_code
_entity_poly.pdbx_strand_id
1 'polypeptide(L)'
;MTRMRRTSAIAVAVVLGLSLAAAGCGKYSWGALKAQKAYKEANALYQGSNWKAAAEKYEEALASDPSRSEIFFYLGNCYDNLYKPSRAGEPENDAFIQKAIEYYEKSAEKDPKPEMRKLALQYLVSAYGPEKLNAPERAEPIVQKMIQIEPSTAENYFALMQIYENAGRYEDGEQALVKAREAAPNNPLVYTTMAGFYNRQGDFLKTMESLHKAAELEPKNPQGYQMVATYYWEKAYKDHRLTSPQKKEYIQKGIEAADQALSLNPDYSEALTYKNLLLRMMGNEETDLAKRAALYRQAEELRNRAMELNKKRAATGAK
;
A
#
# COMPACT_ATOMS: atom_id res chain seq x y z
N MET A 1 65.81 8.41 -51.78
CA MET A 1 64.72 7.49 -51.40
C MET A 1 64.24 7.68 -49.96
N THR A 2 64.36 8.85 -49.34
CA THR A 2 64.08 9.05 -47.91
C THR A 2 62.99 10.09 -47.61
N ARG A 3 62.37 10.72 -48.60
CA ARG A 3 61.30 11.72 -48.38
C ARG A 3 59.85 11.16 -48.49
N MET A 4 59.64 10.01 -49.13
CA MET A 4 58.33 9.41 -49.31
C MET A 4 57.82 8.56 -48.11
N ARG A 5 58.70 8.14 -47.20
CA ARG A 5 58.34 7.37 -46.00
C ARG A 5 57.81 8.20 -44.82
N ARG A 6 58.10 9.51 -44.77
CA ARG A 6 57.64 10.38 -43.66
C ARG A 6 56.22 10.90 -43.84
N THR A 7 55.74 11.07 -45.04
CA THR A 7 54.34 11.52 -45.29
C THR A 7 53.30 10.43 -45.02
N SER A 8 53.63 9.14 -45.29
CA SER A 8 52.71 8.02 -45.02
C SER A 8 52.56 7.76 -43.50
N ALA A 9 53.62 7.97 -42.69
CA ALA A 9 53.55 7.76 -41.27
C ALA A 9 52.70 8.83 -40.54
N ILE A 10 52.73 10.08 -41.04
CA ILE A 10 51.91 11.19 -40.47
C ILE A 10 50.43 11.01 -40.84
N ALA A 11 50.12 10.55 -42.06
CA ALA A 11 48.73 10.31 -42.46
C ALA A 11 48.09 9.14 -41.69
N VAL A 12 48.82 8.07 -41.41
CA VAL A 12 48.36 6.93 -40.59
C VAL A 12 48.18 7.32 -39.12
N ALA A 13 49.03 8.17 -38.56
CA ALA A 13 48.90 8.64 -37.20
C ALA A 13 47.72 9.59 -37.01
N VAL A 14 47.37 10.42 -38.01
CA VAL A 14 46.18 11.30 -37.97
C VAL A 14 44.88 10.51 -38.12
N VAL A 15 44.84 9.46 -38.95
CA VAL A 15 43.67 8.61 -39.08
C VAL A 15 43.47 7.74 -37.84
N LEU A 16 44.53 7.21 -37.23
CA LEU A 16 44.41 6.48 -35.95
C LEU A 16 44.07 7.41 -34.77
N GLY A 17 44.52 8.65 -34.76
CA GLY A 17 44.14 9.64 -33.73
C GLY A 17 42.67 10.07 -33.84
N LEU A 18 42.11 10.19 -35.03
CA LEU A 18 40.71 10.50 -35.25
C LEU A 18 39.75 9.31 -34.92
N SER A 19 40.19 8.08 -35.14
CA SER A 19 39.43 6.89 -34.79
C SER A 19 39.41 6.60 -33.27
N LEU A 20 40.44 6.97 -32.54
CA LEU A 20 40.47 6.89 -31.05
C LEU A 20 39.70 8.01 -30.37
N ALA A 21 39.57 9.19 -31.00
CA ALA A 21 38.73 10.28 -30.49
C ALA A 21 37.24 9.99 -30.62
N ALA A 22 36.81 9.16 -31.61
CA ALA A 22 35.43 8.75 -31.77
C ALA A 22 34.98 7.67 -30.79
N ALA A 23 35.90 6.89 -30.20
CA ALA A 23 35.60 5.81 -29.26
C ALA A 23 35.55 6.26 -27.79
N GLY A 24 35.96 7.49 -27.47
CA GLY A 24 36.11 7.99 -26.09
C GLY A 24 35.01 8.91 -25.56
N CYS A 25 33.98 9.24 -26.34
CA CYS A 25 33.02 10.29 -26.00
C CYS A 25 31.57 9.84 -25.74
N GLY A 26 31.33 8.61 -25.29
CA GLY A 26 29.97 8.12 -25.04
C GLY A 26 29.17 9.02 -24.08
N LYS A 27 29.78 9.52 -23.01
CA LYS A 27 29.12 10.40 -22.00
C LYS A 27 28.98 11.88 -22.43
N TYR A 28 29.70 12.34 -23.44
CA TYR A 28 29.68 13.74 -23.93
C TYR A 28 29.24 13.86 -25.37
N SER A 29 28.54 12.86 -25.90
CA SER A 29 27.95 12.95 -27.23
C SER A 29 26.89 14.05 -27.26
N TRP A 30 26.69 14.69 -28.43
CA TRP A 30 25.62 15.66 -28.62
C TRP A 30 24.24 15.08 -28.23
N GLY A 31 24.01 13.79 -28.51
CA GLY A 31 22.81 13.06 -28.10
C GLY A 31 22.65 12.99 -26.59
N ALA A 32 23.71 12.67 -25.83
CA ALA A 32 23.69 12.60 -24.37
C ALA A 32 23.38 13.97 -23.73
N LEU A 33 23.93 15.07 -24.28
CA LEU A 33 23.63 16.43 -23.80
C LEU A 33 22.18 16.83 -24.08
N LYS A 34 21.66 16.49 -25.27
CA LYS A 34 20.27 16.72 -25.62
C LYS A 34 19.33 15.91 -24.74
N ALA A 35 19.64 14.65 -24.51
CA ALA A 35 18.88 13.76 -23.61
C ALA A 35 18.87 14.30 -22.18
N GLN A 36 20.02 14.78 -21.68
CA GLN A 36 20.13 15.36 -20.33
C GLN A 36 19.29 16.64 -20.18
N LYS A 37 19.25 17.50 -21.21
CA LYS A 37 18.41 18.72 -21.22
C LYS A 37 16.93 18.34 -21.18
N ALA A 38 16.48 17.47 -22.11
CA ALA A 38 15.10 17.02 -22.18
C ALA A 38 14.66 16.33 -20.88
N TYR A 39 15.53 15.50 -20.26
CA TYR A 39 15.26 14.87 -18.97
C TYR A 39 15.05 15.87 -17.83
N LYS A 40 15.86 16.94 -17.75
CA LYS A 40 15.68 17.99 -16.73
C LYS A 40 14.36 18.75 -16.92
N GLU A 41 14.01 19.08 -18.17
CA GLU A 41 12.72 19.70 -18.51
C GLU A 41 11.55 18.79 -18.15
N ALA A 42 11.66 17.48 -18.47
CA ALA A 42 10.67 16.49 -18.12
C ALA A 42 10.44 16.39 -16.61
N ASN A 43 11.53 16.36 -15.81
CA ASN A 43 11.43 16.30 -14.36
C ASN A 43 10.72 17.54 -13.77
N ALA A 44 10.97 18.74 -14.31
CA ALA A 44 10.29 19.95 -13.85
C ALA A 44 8.79 19.91 -14.18
N LEU A 45 8.42 19.44 -15.36
CA LEU A 45 7.03 19.26 -15.77
C LEU A 45 6.33 18.16 -14.95
N TYR A 46 7.03 17.08 -14.66
CA TYR A 46 6.55 15.97 -13.81
C TYR A 46 6.24 16.47 -12.39
N GLN A 47 7.16 17.21 -11.77
CA GLN A 47 6.93 17.82 -10.44
C GLN A 47 5.75 18.78 -10.43
N GLY A 48 5.51 19.48 -11.55
CA GLY A 48 4.33 20.34 -11.77
C GLY A 48 3.06 19.58 -12.15
N SER A 49 3.07 18.21 -12.12
CA SER A 49 1.94 17.36 -12.54
C SER A 49 1.46 17.60 -13.98
N ASN A 50 2.31 18.16 -14.83
CA ASN A 50 2.01 18.32 -16.26
C ASN A 50 2.39 17.04 -17.01
N TRP A 51 1.59 16.00 -16.80
CA TRP A 51 1.90 14.63 -17.19
C TRP A 51 2.11 14.47 -18.72
N LYS A 52 1.28 15.15 -19.55
CA LYS A 52 1.40 15.05 -21.00
C LYS A 52 2.70 15.65 -21.50
N ALA A 53 3.00 16.88 -21.11
CA ALA A 53 4.24 17.54 -21.52
C ALA A 53 5.49 16.86 -20.93
N ALA A 54 5.39 16.32 -19.70
CA ALA A 54 6.46 15.52 -19.10
C ALA A 54 6.75 14.25 -19.91
N ALA A 55 5.71 13.52 -20.32
CA ALA A 55 5.85 12.32 -21.15
C ALA A 55 6.55 12.64 -22.48
N GLU A 56 6.12 13.68 -23.18
CA GLU A 56 6.73 14.13 -24.45
C GLU A 56 8.22 14.44 -24.27
N LYS A 57 8.61 15.09 -23.18
CA LYS A 57 10.01 15.40 -22.87
C LYS A 57 10.83 14.17 -22.46
N TYR A 58 10.25 13.24 -21.72
CA TYR A 58 10.92 11.97 -21.43
C TYR A 58 11.11 11.13 -22.71
N GLU A 59 10.14 11.09 -23.63
CA GLU A 59 10.28 10.42 -24.94
C GLU A 59 11.36 11.09 -25.79
N GLU A 60 11.46 12.42 -25.79
CA GLU A 60 12.54 13.16 -26.45
C GLU A 60 13.92 12.78 -25.87
N ALA A 61 14.01 12.64 -24.55
CA ALA A 61 15.23 12.22 -23.88
C ALA A 61 15.65 10.79 -24.30
N LEU A 62 14.70 9.84 -24.30
CA LEU A 62 14.94 8.47 -24.75
C LEU A 62 15.29 8.36 -26.23
N ALA A 63 14.67 9.15 -27.09
CA ALA A 63 15.01 9.21 -28.51
C ALA A 63 16.45 9.71 -28.74
N SER A 64 16.93 10.60 -27.86
CA SER A 64 18.29 11.15 -27.93
C SER A 64 19.34 10.24 -27.28
N ASP A 65 18.95 9.46 -26.28
CA ASP A 65 19.78 8.46 -25.57
C ASP A 65 18.92 7.30 -25.09
N PRO A 66 18.78 6.22 -25.87
CA PRO A 66 17.97 5.06 -25.51
C PRO A 66 18.49 4.25 -24.31
N SER A 67 19.71 4.50 -23.86
CA SER A 67 20.30 3.80 -22.71
C SER A 67 19.78 4.27 -21.35
N ARG A 68 19.01 5.35 -21.30
CA ARG A 68 18.49 5.98 -20.08
C ARG A 68 17.28 5.24 -19.52
N SER A 69 17.50 4.03 -19.06
CA SER A 69 16.45 3.15 -18.55
C SER A 69 15.77 3.69 -17.26
N GLU A 70 16.42 4.60 -16.53
CA GLU A 70 15.83 5.29 -15.38
C GLU A 70 14.60 6.17 -15.74
N ILE A 71 14.39 6.46 -17.03
CA ILE A 71 13.24 7.23 -17.51
C ILE A 71 11.96 6.39 -17.59
N PHE A 72 12.08 5.08 -17.76
CA PHE A 72 10.93 4.22 -18.01
C PHE A 72 9.86 4.31 -16.91
N PHE A 73 10.27 4.30 -15.64
CA PHE A 73 9.31 4.44 -14.55
C PHE A 73 8.50 5.74 -14.65
N TYR A 74 9.18 6.86 -14.87
CA TYR A 74 8.53 8.17 -14.94
C TYR A 74 7.60 8.29 -16.15
N LEU A 75 7.96 7.69 -17.28
CA LEU A 75 7.07 7.59 -18.44
C LEU A 75 5.83 6.77 -18.12
N GLY A 76 6.01 5.59 -17.53
CA GLY A 76 4.90 4.77 -17.06
C GLY A 76 3.97 5.57 -16.15
N ASN A 77 4.52 6.30 -15.19
CA ASN A 77 3.74 7.09 -14.25
C ASN A 77 3.03 8.29 -14.92
N CYS A 78 3.66 8.96 -15.89
CA CYS A 78 3.00 10.02 -16.67
C CYS A 78 1.76 9.48 -17.40
N TYR A 79 1.89 8.36 -18.11
CA TYR A 79 0.79 7.76 -18.84
C TYR A 79 -0.29 7.19 -17.91
N ASP A 80 0.09 6.64 -16.79
CA ASP A 80 -0.83 6.16 -15.76
C ASP A 80 -1.71 7.30 -15.20
N ASN A 81 -1.12 8.48 -14.94
CA ASN A 81 -1.86 9.66 -14.50
C ASN A 81 -2.75 10.29 -15.60
N LEU A 82 -2.46 10.05 -16.87
CA LEU A 82 -3.30 10.47 -17.99
C LEU A 82 -4.52 9.57 -18.19
N TYR A 83 -4.42 8.30 -17.83
CA TYR A 83 -5.52 7.36 -17.90
C TYR A 83 -6.66 7.74 -16.94
N LYS A 84 -7.88 7.67 -17.42
CA LYS A 84 -9.10 7.91 -16.65
C LYS A 84 -9.98 6.67 -16.67
N PRO A 85 -10.16 5.95 -15.55
CA PRO A 85 -11.03 4.76 -15.49
C PRO A 85 -12.46 5.02 -15.97
N SER A 86 -12.99 6.23 -15.71
CA SER A 86 -14.32 6.64 -16.17
C SER A 86 -14.47 6.77 -17.70
N ARG A 87 -13.36 6.73 -18.43
CA ARG A 87 -13.29 6.80 -19.90
C ARG A 87 -12.75 5.49 -20.51
N ALA A 88 -12.80 4.40 -19.77
CA ALA A 88 -12.42 3.08 -20.28
C ALA A 88 -13.25 2.71 -21.52
N GLY A 89 -12.60 2.16 -22.53
CA GLY A 89 -13.17 1.88 -23.84
C GLY A 89 -12.97 2.98 -24.90
N GLU A 90 -12.50 4.17 -24.50
CA GLU A 90 -12.09 5.21 -25.44
C GLU A 90 -10.65 4.93 -25.93
N PRO A 91 -10.40 4.80 -27.25
CA PRO A 91 -9.10 4.33 -27.77
C PRO A 91 -7.91 5.19 -27.31
N GLU A 92 -8.04 6.51 -27.26
CA GLU A 92 -6.97 7.40 -26.80
C GLU A 92 -6.68 7.20 -25.31
N ASN A 93 -7.73 7.07 -24.49
CA ASN A 93 -7.60 6.85 -23.05
C ASN A 93 -7.00 5.47 -22.75
N ASP A 94 -7.45 4.44 -23.47
CA ASP A 94 -6.94 3.09 -23.27
C ASP A 94 -5.48 2.95 -23.74
N ALA A 95 -5.06 3.71 -24.75
CA ALA A 95 -3.66 3.79 -25.15
C ALA A 95 -2.76 4.31 -24.01
N PHE A 96 -3.24 5.18 -23.12
CA PHE A 96 -2.46 5.65 -21.97
C PHE A 96 -2.13 4.52 -21.00
N ILE A 97 -3.12 3.72 -20.61
CA ILE A 97 -2.84 2.62 -19.67
C ILE A 97 -1.96 1.53 -20.30
N GLN A 98 -2.11 1.27 -21.60
CA GLN A 98 -1.24 0.33 -22.30
C GLN A 98 0.22 0.82 -22.34
N LYS A 99 0.44 2.10 -22.62
CA LYS A 99 1.78 2.71 -22.56
C LYS A 99 2.34 2.70 -21.13
N ALA A 100 1.52 2.98 -20.13
CA ALA A 100 1.93 2.90 -18.74
C ALA A 100 2.47 1.51 -18.39
N ILE A 101 1.73 0.46 -18.74
CA ILE A 101 2.12 -0.94 -18.54
C ILE A 101 3.43 -1.23 -19.25
N GLU A 102 3.54 -0.91 -20.55
CA GLU A 102 4.76 -1.15 -21.32
C GLU A 102 6.00 -0.52 -20.67
N TYR A 103 5.89 0.72 -20.20
CA TYR A 103 7.01 1.41 -19.59
C TYR A 103 7.31 0.91 -18.16
N TYR A 104 6.30 0.50 -17.38
CA TYR A 104 6.53 -0.14 -16.10
C TYR A 104 7.21 -1.52 -16.27
N GLU A 105 6.83 -2.31 -17.28
CA GLU A 105 7.51 -3.58 -17.61
C GLU A 105 8.98 -3.35 -17.96
N LYS A 106 9.27 -2.34 -18.80
CA LYS A 106 10.65 -1.95 -19.13
C LYS A 106 11.43 -1.49 -17.91
N SER A 107 10.79 -0.73 -17.00
CA SER A 107 11.41 -0.29 -15.75
C SER A 107 11.69 -1.48 -14.82
N ALA A 108 10.72 -2.37 -14.64
CA ALA A 108 10.88 -3.57 -13.81
C ALA A 108 12.00 -4.50 -14.31
N GLU A 109 12.31 -4.46 -15.60
CA GLU A 109 13.39 -5.25 -16.21
C GLU A 109 14.75 -4.52 -16.18
N LYS A 110 14.77 -3.24 -16.56
CA LYS A 110 15.99 -2.51 -16.97
C LYS A 110 16.42 -1.36 -16.10
N ASP A 111 15.60 -0.92 -15.13
CA ASP A 111 16.01 0.19 -14.27
C ASP A 111 17.29 -0.19 -13.49
N PRO A 112 18.32 0.68 -13.44
CA PRO A 112 19.56 0.39 -12.73
C PRO A 112 19.35 0.26 -11.21
N LYS A 113 18.29 0.86 -10.66
CA LYS A 113 17.99 0.86 -9.23
C LYS A 113 16.99 -0.24 -8.88
N PRO A 114 17.37 -1.18 -8.00
CA PRO A 114 16.46 -2.26 -7.57
C PRO A 114 15.13 -1.73 -7.00
N GLU A 115 15.17 -0.62 -6.27
CA GLU A 115 13.99 0.01 -5.68
C GLU A 115 12.99 0.46 -6.76
N MET A 116 13.50 0.99 -7.87
CA MET A 116 12.65 1.43 -8.98
C MET A 116 12.06 0.23 -9.73
N ARG A 117 12.82 -0.86 -9.89
CA ARG A 117 12.29 -2.11 -10.45
C ARG A 117 11.13 -2.66 -9.61
N LYS A 118 11.31 -2.67 -8.28
CA LYS A 118 10.27 -3.09 -7.34
C LYS A 118 9.04 -2.17 -7.42
N LEU A 119 9.26 -0.86 -7.42
CA LEU A 119 8.20 0.12 -7.53
C LEU A 119 7.41 -0.05 -8.84
N ALA A 120 8.09 -0.31 -9.96
CA ALA A 120 7.45 -0.59 -11.24
C ALA A 120 6.54 -1.83 -11.19
N LEU A 121 6.96 -2.91 -10.50
CA LEU A 121 6.12 -4.09 -10.29
C LEU A 121 4.87 -3.75 -9.48
N GLN A 122 4.97 -2.93 -8.44
CA GLN A 122 3.83 -2.48 -7.64
C GLN A 122 2.84 -1.66 -8.47
N TYR A 123 3.33 -0.78 -9.35
CA TYR A 123 2.48 0.00 -10.24
C TYR A 123 1.83 -0.87 -11.34
N LEU A 124 2.51 -1.91 -11.81
CA LEU A 124 1.90 -2.92 -12.70
C LEU A 124 0.73 -3.64 -12.03
N VAL A 125 0.90 -4.07 -10.77
CA VAL A 125 -0.19 -4.67 -9.99
C VAL A 125 -1.36 -3.69 -9.86
N SER A 126 -1.08 -2.41 -9.56
CA SER A 126 -2.11 -1.37 -9.49
C SER A 126 -2.81 -1.14 -10.84
N ALA A 127 -2.07 -1.17 -11.97
CA ALA A 127 -2.64 -1.01 -13.30
C ALA A 127 -3.61 -2.14 -13.66
N TYR A 128 -3.34 -3.35 -13.21
CA TYR A 128 -4.22 -4.51 -13.39
C TYR A 128 -5.28 -4.66 -12.28
N GLY A 129 -5.26 -3.79 -11.27
CA GLY A 129 -6.20 -3.80 -10.15
C GLY A 129 -7.63 -3.39 -10.53
N PRO A 130 -8.58 -3.56 -9.57
CA PRO A 130 -10.02 -3.35 -9.81
C PRO A 130 -10.38 -1.90 -10.16
N GLU A 131 -9.59 -0.93 -9.72
CA GLU A 131 -9.82 0.49 -9.99
C GLU A 131 -9.45 0.90 -11.43
N LYS A 132 -8.75 0.04 -12.20
CA LYS A 132 -8.30 0.34 -13.55
C LYS A 132 -8.71 -0.75 -14.53
N LEU A 133 -7.86 -1.75 -14.78
CA LEU A 133 -8.14 -2.77 -15.80
C LEU A 133 -8.93 -3.96 -15.28
N ASN A 134 -8.99 -4.16 -13.97
CA ASN A 134 -9.65 -5.29 -13.32
C ASN A 134 -9.27 -6.64 -13.95
N ALA A 135 -7.98 -6.90 -14.07
CA ALA A 135 -7.39 -8.08 -14.70
C ALA A 135 -6.53 -8.87 -13.70
N PRO A 136 -7.15 -9.53 -12.69
CA PRO A 136 -6.45 -10.22 -11.62
C PRO A 136 -5.51 -11.32 -12.14
N GLU A 137 -5.85 -11.99 -13.25
CA GLU A 137 -5.03 -13.01 -13.90
C GLU A 137 -3.69 -12.47 -14.41
N ARG A 138 -3.60 -11.16 -14.68
CA ARG A 138 -2.36 -10.49 -15.05
C ARG A 138 -1.59 -9.94 -13.85
N ALA A 139 -2.28 -9.56 -12.79
CA ALA A 139 -1.67 -9.09 -11.56
C ALA A 139 -1.01 -10.23 -10.76
N GLU A 140 -1.63 -11.40 -10.69
CA GLU A 140 -1.17 -12.55 -9.90
C GLU A 140 0.30 -12.93 -10.19
N PRO A 141 0.75 -13.18 -11.44
CA PRO A 141 2.14 -13.57 -11.72
C PRO A 141 3.15 -12.47 -11.36
N ILE A 142 2.75 -11.21 -11.41
CA ILE A 142 3.62 -10.09 -11.00
C ILE A 142 3.85 -10.11 -9.49
N VAL A 143 2.79 -10.29 -8.70
CA VAL A 143 2.92 -10.41 -7.24
C VAL A 143 3.70 -11.66 -6.85
N GLN A 144 3.52 -12.79 -7.54
CA GLN A 144 4.33 -13.99 -7.32
C GLN A 144 5.81 -13.72 -7.59
N LYS A 145 6.16 -12.95 -8.64
CA LYS A 145 7.53 -12.50 -8.89
C LYS A 145 8.06 -11.60 -7.75
N MET A 146 7.22 -10.69 -7.23
CA MET A 146 7.61 -9.84 -6.08
C MET A 146 7.90 -10.70 -4.84
N ILE A 147 7.11 -11.73 -4.57
CA ILE A 147 7.35 -12.68 -3.49
C ILE A 147 8.64 -13.46 -3.68
N GLN A 148 8.97 -13.89 -4.90
CA GLN A 148 10.24 -14.56 -5.20
C GLN A 148 11.45 -13.65 -4.95
N ILE A 149 11.34 -12.35 -5.24
CA ILE A 149 12.40 -11.36 -5.02
C ILE A 149 12.57 -11.06 -3.52
N GLU A 150 11.46 -10.90 -2.79
CA GLU A 150 11.42 -10.55 -1.37
C GLU A 150 10.43 -11.44 -0.60
N PRO A 151 10.82 -12.68 -0.29
CA PRO A 151 9.92 -13.65 0.33
C PRO A 151 9.53 -13.34 1.78
N SER A 152 10.27 -12.44 2.45
CA SER A 152 9.98 -12.00 3.83
C SER A 152 9.08 -10.76 3.90
N THR A 153 8.69 -10.17 2.77
CA THR A 153 7.84 -8.98 2.71
C THR A 153 6.37 -9.39 2.78
N ALA A 154 5.74 -9.21 3.94
CA ALA A 154 4.35 -9.59 4.19
C ALA A 154 3.36 -8.89 3.23
N GLU A 155 3.64 -7.64 2.86
CA GLU A 155 2.83 -6.83 1.97
C GLU A 155 2.63 -7.46 0.58
N ASN A 156 3.61 -8.23 0.09
CA ASN A 156 3.48 -8.95 -1.18
C ASN A 156 2.40 -10.04 -1.08
N TYR A 157 2.32 -10.74 0.05
CA TYR A 157 1.29 -11.75 0.29
C TYR A 157 -0.08 -11.10 0.52
N PHE A 158 -0.14 -9.90 1.10
CA PHE A 158 -1.39 -9.15 1.23
C PHE A 158 -1.94 -8.74 -0.15
N ALA A 159 -1.05 -8.31 -1.06
CA ALA A 159 -1.44 -8.03 -2.44
C ALA A 159 -1.98 -9.29 -3.14
N LEU A 160 -1.35 -10.44 -2.92
CA LEU A 160 -1.82 -11.72 -3.48
C LEU A 160 -3.17 -12.12 -2.88
N MET A 161 -3.34 -12.02 -1.57
CA MET A 161 -4.63 -12.24 -0.88
C MET A 161 -5.73 -11.36 -1.46
N GLN A 162 -5.45 -10.07 -1.66
CA GLN A 162 -6.43 -9.14 -2.21
C GLN A 162 -6.84 -9.49 -3.64
N ILE A 163 -5.90 -9.94 -4.48
CA ILE A 163 -6.18 -10.44 -5.84
C ILE A 163 -7.13 -11.64 -5.76
N TYR A 164 -6.85 -12.59 -4.88
CA TYR A 164 -7.67 -13.78 -4.72
C TYR A 164 -9.05 -13.47 -4.14
N GLU A 165 -9.12 -12.59 -3.14
CA GLU A 165 -10.40 -12.15 -2.55
C GLU A 165 -11.29 -11.45 -3.60
N ASN A 166 -10.71 -10.54 -4.41
CA ASN A 166 -11.44 -9.85 -5.48
C ASN A 166 -11.91 -10.82 -6.57
N ALA A 167 -11.21 -11.92 -6.78
CA ALA A 167 -11.59 -12.98 -7.70
C ALA A 167 -12.55 -14.03 -7.09
N GLY A 168 -12.97 -13.87 -5.82
CA GLY A 168 -13.80 -14.84 -5.10
C GLY A 168 -13.07 -16.14 -4.70
N ARG A 169 -11.74 -16.17 -4.81
CA ARG A 169 -10.87 -17.31 -4.48
C ARG A 169 -10.44 -17.22 -3.00
N TYR A 170 -11.41 -17.33 -2.10
CA TYR A 170 -11.18 -17.06 -0.67
C TYR A 170 -10.20 -18.04 -0.01
N GLU A 171 -10.21 -19.33 -0.40
CA GLU A 171 -9.27 -20.35 0.12
C GLU A 171 -7.82 -20.01 -0.26
N ASP A 172 -7.60 -19.56 -1.50
CA ASP A 172 -6.27 -19.12 -1.97
C ASP A 172 -5.84 -17.83 -1.24
N GLY A 173 -6.78 -16.94 -0.95
CA GLY A 173 -6.56 -15.74 -0.15
C GLY A 173 -6.14 -16.05 1.28
N GLU A 174 -6.80 -17.03 1.92
CA GLU A 174 -6.42 -17.51 3.25
C GLU A 174 -5.02 -18.12 3.25
N GLN A 175 -4.68 -18.94 2.23
CA GLN A 175 -3.34 -19.51 2.10
C GLN A 175 -2.26 -18.44 1.91
N ALA A 176 -2.54 -17.37 1.17
CA ALA A 176 -1.63 -16.26 1.03
C ALA A 176 -1.36 -15.57 2.39
N LEU A 177 -2.39 -15.41 3.22
CA LEU A 177 -2.24 -14.86 4.59
C LEU A 177 -1.48 -15.80 5.52
N VAL A 178 -1.66 -17.12 5.40
CA VAL A 178 -0.85 -18.09 6.14
C VAL A 178 0.63 -17.94 5.79
N LYS A 179 0.96 -17.81 4.50
CA LYS A 179 2.34 -17.54 4.05
C LYS A 179 2.86 -16.18 4.54
N ALA A 180 2.02 -15.14 4.59
CA ALA A 180 2.40 -13.85 5.18
C ALA A 180 2.79 -14.00 6.67
N ARG A 181 2.03 -14.79 7.41
CA ARG A 181 2.32 -15.09 8.82
C ARG A 181 3.62 -15.89 8.98
N GLU A 182 3.87 -16.86 8.12
CA GLU A 182 5.14 -17.62 8.11
C GLU A 182 6.33 -16.73 7.79
N ALA A 183 6.17 -15.81 6.84
CA ALA A 183 7.21 -14.87 6.43
C ALA A 183 7.52 -13.81 7.50
N ALA A 184 6.52 -13.34 8.24
CA ALA A 184 6.64 -12.29 9.24
C ALA A 184 5.80 -12.55 10.50
N PRO A 185 6.13 -13.60 11.30
CA PRO A 185 5.29 -14.07 12.42
C PRO A 185 5.16 -13.07 13.58
N ASN A 186 6.07 -12.13 13.69
CA ASN A 186 6.07 -11.10 14.74
C ASN A 186 5.61 -9.72 14.23
N ASN A 187 5.06 -9.64 13.02
CA ASN A 187 4.53 -8.41 12.48
C ASN A 187 3.03 -8.26 12.82
N PRO A 188 2.61 -7.30 13.68
CA PRO A 188 1.22 -7.12 14.05
C PRO A 188 0.30 -6.86 12.87
N LEU A 189 0.82 -6.22 11.80
CA LEU A 189 0.06 -5.93 10.58
C LEU A 189 -0.44 -7.20 9.89
N VAL A 190 0.32 -8.31 9.97
CA VAL A 190 -0.12 -9.60 9.43
C VAL A 190 -1.43 -10.03 10.08
N TYR A 191 -1.49 -9.96 11.39
CA TYR A 191 -2.65 -10.42 12.15
C TYR A 191 -3.84 -9.45 12.04
N THR A 192 -3.60 -8.14 11.96
CA THR A 192 -4.70 -7.19 11.69
C THR A 192 -5.26 -7.36 10.27
N THR A 193 -4.42 -7.68 9.29
CA THR A 193 -4.86 -8.00 7.93
C THR A 193 -5.65 -9.30 7.89
N MET A 194 -5.19 -10.35 8.60
CA MET A 194 -5.93 -11.62 8.76
C MET A 194 -7.30 -11.37 9.41
N ALA A 195 -7.35 -10.58 10.47
CA ALA A 195 -8.60 -10.22 11.13
C ALA A 195 -9.58 -9.53 10.18
N GLY A 196 -9.10 -8.58 9.38
CA GLY A 196 -9.91 -7.90 8.36
C GLY A 196 -10.47 -8.88 7.31
N PHE A 197 -9.65 -9.79 6.84
CA PHE A 197 -10.07 -10.84 5.90
C PHE A 197 -11.13 -11.74 6.50
N TYR A 198 -10.90 -12.33 7.68
CA TYR A 198 -11.87 -13.22 8.32
C TYR A 198 -13.17 -12.52 8.71
N ASN A 199 -13.10 -11.23 9.09
CA ASN A 199 -14.30 -10.46 9.37
C ASN A 199 -15.17 -10.28 8.12
N ARG A 200 -14.59 -10.02 6.95
CA ARG A 200 -15.33 -9.94 5.68
C ARG A 200 -15.94 -11.30 5.30
N GLN A 201 -15.32 -12.41 5.68
CA GLN A 201 -15.86 -13.76 5.50
C GLN A 201 -16.90 -14.15 6.58
N GLY A 202 -17.13 -13.31 7.59
CA GLY A 202 -18.05 -13.58 8.69
C GLY A 202 -17.53 -14.58 9.73
N ASP A 203 -16.25 -14.96 9.67
CA ASP A 203 -15.60 -15.85 10.65
C ASP A 203 -15.16 -15.05 11.88
N PHE A 204 -16.09 -14.87 12.81
CA PHE A 204 -15.84 -14.11 14.02
C PHE A 204 -14.73 -14.72 14.90
N LEU A 205 -14.65 -16.05 14.98
CA LEU A 205 -13.66 -16.71 15.84
C LEU A 205 -12.24 -16.46 15.35
N LYS A 206 -11.97 -16.67 14.06
CA LYS A 206 -10.65 -16.37 13.46
C LYS A 206 -10.34 -14.88 13.48
N THR A 207 -11.35 -14.01 13.33
CA THR A 207 -11.19 -12.56 13.48
C THR A 207 -10.65 -12.22 14.87
N MET A 208 -11.31 -12.73 15.92
CA MET A 208 -10.90 -12.43 17.30
C MET A 208 -9.55 -13.02 17.66
N GLU A 209 -9.26 -14.26 17.25
CA GLU A 209 -7.94 -14.88 17.43
C GLU A 209 -6.83 -14.00 16.82
N SER A 210 -7.05 -13.51 15.61
CA SER A 210 -6.10 -12.65 14.91
C SER A 210 -5.93 -11.29 15.62
N LEU A 211 -7.01 -10.66 16.07
CA LEU A 211 -6.94 -9.37 16.79
C LEU A 211 -6.23 -9.51 18.13
N HIS A 212 -6.51 -10.58 18.89
CA HIS A 212 -5.81 -10.84 20.13
C HIS A 212 -4.32 -11.02 19.89
N LYS A 213 -3.94 -11.78 18.85
CA LYS A 213 -2.53 -11.97 18.50
C LYS A 213 -1.83 -10.66 18.10
N ALA A 214 -2.51 -9.80 17.36
CA ALA A 214 -1.99 -8.46 17.03
C ALA A 214 -1.75 -7.63 18.31
N ALA A 215 -2.70 -7.63 19.24
CA ALA A 215 -2.57 -6.90 20.50
C ALA A 215 -1.45 -7.46 21.41
N GLU A 216 -1.28 -8.79 21.45
CA GLU A 216 -0.19 -9.44 22.18
C GLU A 216 1.21 -9.05 21.67
N LEU A 217 1.34 -8.83 20.35
CA LEU A 217 2.61 -8.40 19.75
C LEU A 217 2.95 -6.94 20.04
N GLU A 218 1.95 -6.12 20.35
CA GLU A 218 2.10 -4.72 20.74
C GLU A 218 1.45 -4.42 22.11
N PRO A 219 1.92 -5.02 23.22
CA PRO A 219 1.23 -4.97 24.51
C PRO A 219 1.14 -3.59 25.14
N LYS A 220 1.88 -2.60 24.62
CA LYS A 220 1.86 -1.21 25.06
C LYS A 220 1.02 -0.30 24.16
N ASN A 221 0.47 -0.83 23.08
CA ASN A 221 -0.35 -0.07 22.15
C ASN A 221 -1.84 -0.20 22.52
N PRO A 222 -2.50 0.89 22.99
CA PRO A 222 -3.91 0.82 23.36
C PRO A 222 -4.84 0.55 22.18
N GLN A 223 -4.40 0.83 20.95
CA GLN A 223 -5.21 0.64 19.75
C GLN A 223 -5.58 -0.82 19.52
N GLY A 224 -4.65 -1.76 19.74
CA GLY A 224 -4.93 -3.20 19.58
C GLY A 224 -6.08 -3.66 20.47
N TYR A 225 -6.06 -3.29 21.74
CA TYR A 225 -7.12 -3.63 22.68
C TYR A 225 -8.44 -2.91 22.38
N GLN A 226 -8.38 -1.65 21.94
CA GLN A 226 -9.57 -0.92 21.50
C GLN A 226 -10.23 -1.60 20.30
N MET A 227 -9.45 -2.10 19.33
CA MET A 227 -9.99 -2.87 18.21
C MET A 227 -10.71 -4.13 18.69
N VAL A 228 -10.12 -4.89 19.61
CA VAL A 228 -10.77 -6.06 20.23
C VAL A 228 -12.12 -5.67 20.85
N ALA A 229 -12.18 -4.57 21.60
CA ALA A 229 -13.43 -4.07 22.20
C ALA A 229 -14.48 -3.71 21.13
N THR A 230 -14.04 -3.10 20.03
CA THR A 230 -14.93 -2.74 18.91
C THR A 230 -15.58 -3.96 18.28
N TYR A 231 -14.83 -5.00 18.00
CA TYR A 231 -15.36 -6.21 17.35
C TYR A 231 -16.26 -7.01 18.29
N TYR A 232 -16.01 -7.06 19.60
CA TYR A 232 -16.95 -7.61 20.56
C TYR A 232 -18.24 -6.82 20.64
N TRP A 233 -18.16 -5.46 20.64
CA TRP A 233 -19.33 -4.60 20.59
C TRP A 233 -20.14 -4.85 19.31
N GLU A 234 -19.50 -4.89 18.14
CA GLU A 234 -20.17 -5.16 16.87
C GLU A 234 -20.89 -6.50 16.89
N LYS A 235 -20.25 -7.56 17.37
CA LYS A 235 -20.83 -8.89 17.48
C LYS A 235 -22.07 -8.87 18.36
N ALA A 236 -21.95 -8.29 19.56
CA ALA A 236 -23.05 -8.23 20.51
C ALA A 236 -24.22 -7.34 20.04
N TYR A 237 -23.90 -6.31 19.23
CA TYR A 237 -24.89 -5.37 18.70
C TYR A 237 -25.62 -5.89 17.46
N LYS A 238 -24.87 -6.47 16.51
CA LYS A 238 -25.39 -6.83 15.17
C LYS A 238 -25.96 -8.26 15.10
N ASP A 239 -25.47 -9.20 15.89
CA ASP A 239 -25.91 -10.60 15.81
C ASP A 239 -27.13 -10.84 16.71
N HIS A 240 -28.32 -10.68 16.13
CA HIS A 240 -29.61 -10.88 16.81
C HIS A 240 -29.91 -12.36 17.14
N ARG A 241 -29.09 -13.30 16.71
CA ARG A 241 -29.24 -14.75 17.02
C ARG A 241 -28.61 -15.14 18.36
N LEU A 242 -27.83 -14.22 18.97
CA LEU A 242 -27.21 -14.46 20.26
C LEU A 242 -28.24 -14.61 21.36
N THR A 243 -28.10 -15.66 22.18
CA THR A 243 -28.82 -15.77 23.44
C THR A 243 -28.34 -14.69 24.44
N SER A 244 -29.19 -14.31 25.41
CA SER A 244 -28.78 -13.31 26.41
C SER A 244 -27.48 -13.65 27.15
N PRO A 245 -27.21 -14.92 27.55
CA PRO A 245 -25.91 -15.28 28.13
C PRO A 245 -24.74 -15.06 27.17
N GLN A 246 -24.84 -15.46 25.90
CA GLN A 246 -23.79 -15.26 24.89
C GLN A 246 -23.54 -13.77 24.65
N LYS A 247 -24.61 -13.00 24.56
CA LYS A 247 -24.51 -11.54 24.39
C LYS A 247 -23.81 -10.88 25.57
N LYS A 248 -24.18 -11.26 26.81
CA LYS A 248 -23.50 -10.78 28.03
C LYS A 248 -22.02 -11.15 28.06
N GLU A 249 -21.67 -12.36 27.64
CA GLU A 249 -20.27 -12.80 27.54
C GLU A 249 -19.46 -11.90 26.59
N TYR A 250 -19.97 -11.66 25.38
CA TYR A 250 -19.27 -10.79 24.42
C TYR A 250 -19.17 -9.34 24.90
N ILE A 251 -20.23 -8.82 25.51
CA ILE A 251 -20.19 -7.49 26.12
C ILE A 251 -19.11 -7.39 27.21
N GLN A 252 -19.03 -8.41 28.07
CA GLN A 252 -18.03 -8.46 29.15
C GLN A 252 -16.61 -8.49 28.61
N LYS A 253 -16.33 -9.36 27.63
CA LYS A 253 -15.02 -9.41 26.94
C LYS A 253 -14.66 -8.08 26.27
N GLY A 254 -15.63 -7.40 25.70
CA GLY A 254 -15.43 -6.09 25.10
C GLY A 254 -15.10 -5.02 26.15
N ILE A 255 -15.77 -5.05 27.32
CA ILE A 255 -15.46 -4.14 28.44
C ILE A 255 -14.04 -4.38 28.95
N GLU A 256 -13.64 -5.63 29.14
CA GLU A 256 -12.28 -6.01 29.59
C GLU A 256 -11.20 -5.51 28.61
N ALA A 257 -11.42 -5.66 27.32
CA ALA A 257 -10.51 -5.14 26.30
C ALA A 257 -10.43 -3.59 26.31
N ALA A 258 -11.58 -2.92 26.46
CA ALA A 258 -11.61 -1.46 26.59
C ALA A 258 -10.88 -1.00 27.86
N ASP A 259 -10.99 -1.73 28.97
CA ASP A 259 -10.26 -1.45 30.22
C ASP A 259 -8.76 -1.61 30.04
N GLN A 260 -8.30 -2.62 29.31
CA GLN A 260 -6.89 -2.77 28.96
C GLN A 260 -6.38 -1.56 28.15
N ALA A 261 -7.12 -1.12 27.13
CA ALA A 261 -6.78 0.07 26.37
C ALA A 261 -6.69 1.34 27.27
N LEU A 262 -7.65 1.50 28.16
CA LEU A 262 -7.71 2.66 29.09
C LEU A 262 -6.66 2.61 30.20
N SER A 263 -6.19 1.43 30.58
CA SER A 263 -5.06 1.29 31.53
C SER A 263 -3.74 1.79 30.91
N LEU A 264 -3.59 1.67 29.59
CA LEU A 264 -2.43 2.17 28.85
C LEU A 264 -2.56 3.65 28.50
N ASN A 265 -3.75 4.09 28.15
CA ASN A 265 -4.05 5.49 27.86
C ASN A 265 -5.44 5.87 28.42
N PRO A 266 -5.50 6.47 29.63
CA PRO A 266 -6.77 6.84 30.26
C PRO A 266 -7.60 7.86 29.48
N ASP A 267 -6.99 8.61 28.55
CA ASP A 267 -7.64 9.62 27.71
C ASP A 267 -7.84 9.15 26.26
N TYR A 268 -7.80 7.82 26.03
CA TYR A 268 -8.06 7.27 24.72
C TYR A 268 -9.56 7.32 24.40
N SER A 269 -9.98 8.35 23.67
CA SER A 269 -11.39 8.69 23.44
C SER A 269 -12.19 7.59 22.75
N GLU A 270 -11.54 6.82 21.88
CA GLU A 270 -12.15 5.69 21.18
C GLU A 270 -12.48 4.54 22.13
N ALA A 271 -11.57 4.21 23.06
CA ALA A 271 -11.82 3.17 24.06
C ALA A 271 -12.91 3.61 25.07
N LEU A 272 -12.90 4.88 25.49
CA LEU A 272 -13.99 5.45 26.32
C LEU A 272 -15.35 5.32 25.63
N THR A 273 -15.39 5.59 24.31
CA THR A 273 -16.60 5.50 23.49
C THR A 273 -17.13 4.06 23.44
N TYR A 274 -16.30 3.09 23.13
CA TYR A 274 -16.75 1.71 23.05
C TYR A 274 -17.08 1.11 24.42
N LYS A 275 -16.35 1.46 25.48
CA LYS A 275 -16.71 1.05 26.84
C LYS A 275 -18.06 1.60 27.26
N ASN A 276 -18.35 2.88 26.97
CA ASN A 276 -19.67 3.46 27.20
C ASN A 276 -20.77 2.67 26.48
N LEU A 277 -20.60 2.35 25.18
CA LEU A 277 -21.57 1.59 24.40
C LEU A 277 -21.81 0.20 24.98
N LEU A 278 -20.75 -0.50 25.35
CA LEU A 278 -20.79 -1.84 25.96
C LEU A 278 -21.50 -1.82 27.33
N LEU A 279 -21.19 -0.83 28.19
CA LEU A 279 -21.88 -0.69 29.48
C LEU A 279 -23.37 -0.40 29.33
N ARG A 280 -23.77 0.39 28.34
CA ARG A 280 -25.21 0.59 28.02
C ARG A 280 -25.87 -0.70 27.58
N MET A 281 -25.19 -1.50 26.74
CA MET A 281 -25.70 -2.81 26.33
C MET A 281 -25.81 -3.76 27.52
N MET A 282 -24.82 -3.78 28.42
CA MET A 282 -24.88 -4.57 29.65
C MET A 282 -26.05 -4.15 30.54
N GLY A 283 -26.29 -2.84 30.66
CA GLY A 283 -27.44 -2.29 31.39
C GLY A 283 -28.80 -2.71 30.79
N ASN A 284 -28.88 -2.84 29.44
CA ASN A 284 -30.09 -3.34 28.78
C ASN A 284 -30.38 -4.83 29.11
N GLU A 285 -29.33 -5.61 29.36
CA GLU A 285 -29.43 -7.04 29.72
C GLU A 285 -29.57 -7.26 31.24
N GLU A 286 -29.46 -6.18 32.08
CA GLU A 286 -29.51 -6.30 33.54
C GLU A 286 -30.95 -6.16 34.04
N THR A 287 -31.36 -7.08 34.92
CA THR A 287 -32.71 -7.10 35.54
C THR A 287 -32.78 -6.36 36.86
N ASP A 288 -31.67 -6.29 37.61
CA ASP A 288 -31.58 -5.49 38.85
C ASP A 288 -31.55 -4.01 38.52
N LEU A 289 -32.55 -3.31 39.00
CA LEU A 289 -32.72 -1.87 38.73
C LEU A 289 -31.56 -0.99 39.26
N ALA A 290 -31.02 -1.35 40.43
CA ALA A 290 -29.92 -0.61 41.02
C ALA A 290 -28.59 -0.82 40.21
N LYS A 291 -28.30 -2.04 39.84
CA LYS A 291 -27.15 -2.37 38.99
C LYS A 291 -27.28 -1.76 37.60
N ARG A 292 -28.46 -1.82 37.02
CA ARG A 292 -28.74 -1.17 35.73
C ARG A 292 -28.48 0.32 35.75
N ALA A 293 -29.02 1.01 36.81
CA ALA A 293 -28.79 2.44 36.98
C ALA A 293 -27.31 2.79 37.18
N ALA A 294 -26.56 1.95 37.87
CA ALA A 294 -25.11 2.12 38.07
C ALA A 294 -24.37 2.00 36.72
N LEU A 295 -24.69 1.00 35.87
CA LEU A 295 -24.09 0.80 34.54
C LEU A 295 -24.36 2.00 33.62
N TYR A 296 -25.56 2.52 33.58
CA TYR A 296 -25.90 3.71 32.80
C TYR A 296 -25.17 4.97 33.27
N ARG A 297 -24.99 5.15 34.56
CA ARG A 297 -24.25 6.28 35.15
C ARG A 297 -22.78 6.23 34.74
N GLN A 298 -22.13 5.06 34.88
CA GLN A 298 -20.76 4.87 34.42
C GLN A 298 -20.62 5.12 32.92
N ALA A 299 -21.57 4.62 32.13
CA ALA A 299 -21.58 4.84 30.68
C ALA A 299 -21.67 6.33 30.33
N GLU A 300 -22.52 7.09 31.05
CA GLU A 300 -22.70 8.53 30.85
C GLU A 300 -21.41 9.32 31.17
N GLU A 301 -20.71 8.99 32.25
CA GLU A 301 -19.44 9.59 32.65
C GLU A 301 -18.39 9.39 31.54
N LEU A 302 -18.25 8.15 31.01
CA LEU A 302 -17.32 7.84 29.93
C LEU A 302 -17.65 8.58 28.64
N ARG A 303 -18.94 8.66 28.30
CA ARG A 303 -19.41 9.42 27.12
C ARG A 303 -19.00 10.90 27.24
N ASN A 304 -19.28 11.51 28.37
CA ASN A 304 -19.00 12.93 28.59
C ASN A 304 -17.50 13.21 28.54
N ARG A 305 -16.66 12.32 29.10
CA ARG A 305 -15.21 12.42 29.01
C ARG A 305 -14.72 12.28 27.57
N ALA A 306 -15.21 11.30 26.80
CA ALA A 306 -14.86 11.13 25.38
C ALA A 306 -15.24 12.36 24.55
N MET A 307 -16.43 12.91 24.77
CA MET A 307 -16.88 14.13 24.08
C MET A 307 -16.01 15.34 24.40
N GLU A 308 -15.60 15.53 25.65
CA GLU A 308 -14.71 16.61 26.05
C GLU A 308 -13.33 16.49 25.39
N LEU A 309 -12.75 15.29 25.38
CA LEU A 309 -11.47 15.02 24.74
C LEU A 309 -11.53 15.29 23.23
N ASN A 310 -12.59 14.83 22.56
CA ASN A 310 -12.77 15.06 21.13
C ASN A 310 -12.96 16.56 20.82
N LYS A 311 -13.69 17.30 21.67
CA LYS A 311 -13.82 18.76 21.53
C LYS A 311 -12.48 19.49 21.70
N LYS A 312 -11.67 19.09 22.69
CA LYS A 312 -10.32 19.64 22.87
C LYS A 312 -9.41 19.34 21.66
N ARG A 313 -9.44 18.10 21.15
CA ARG A 313 -8.67 17.69 19.97
C ARG A 313 -9.06 18.52 18.74
N ALA A 314 -10.34 18.71 18.49
CA ALA A 314 -10.84 19.54 17.39
C ALA A 314 -10.43 21.02 17.52
N ALA A 315 -10.42 21.57 18.73
CA ALA A 315 -10.02 22.95 18.98
C ALA A 315 -8.51 23.20 18.80
N THR A 316 -7.67 22.17 19.03
CA THR A 316 -6.20 22.26 18.87
C THR A 316 -5.71 21.92 17.46
N GLY A 317 -6.59 21.52 16.53
CA GLY A 317 -6.22 21.10 15.19
C GLY A 317 -5.36 19.84 15.14
N ALA A 318 -5.19 19.13 16.26
CA ALA A 318 -4.47 17.87 16.33
C ALA A 318 -5.32 16.78 15.64
N LYS A 319 -4.80 16.25 14.52
CA LYS A 319 -5.36 15.08 13.82
C LYS A 319 -4.93 13.80 14.50
#